data_4f6734899f80cf416e807d33bf8a6c1b
#
_entry.id   4f6734899f80cf416e807d33bf8a6c1b
#
_cell.length_a   1.000
_cell.length_b   1.000
_cell.length_c   1.000
_cell.angle_alpha   90.00
_cell.angle_beta   90.00
_cell.angle_gamma   90.00
#
_symmetry.space_group_name_H-M   'P 1'
#
loop_
_entity.id
_entity.type
_entity.pdbx_description
1 polymer ?
#
loop_
_entity_poly.entity_id
_entity_poly.type
_entity_poly.pdbx_seq_one_letter_code
_entity_poly.pdbx_strand_id
1 'polypeptide(L)'
;MLAAAGDEAGAQRLWQRLVDGLSAARIVGAATALRLAGQPALAEAAWLRGRRLANNEAAYADQLLELYAQTGQTQKTVEEVLRLVGREPARLADAQNVLQNVLREEKDFEPLEKTLLADVRATPDRTTSAELLIWVYVQRKDFFGALMQAKALDRREQRDGARVLDLAQIAFENKDYESAIEGYDYIRTTYPGGQYYAFARQRAINAREAQIKASFPVDAAKIRALLTEYDDLLKELGRSPATAAVLRDQAMLYAFQLDEKDRAMALLNQVIEMP
;
A
#
# COMPACT_ATOMS: atom_id res chain seq x y z
N MET A 1 -37.41 -8.42 -31.65
CA MET A 1 -38.86 -8.54 -31.77
C MET A 1 -39.57 -8.61 -30.40
N LEU A 2 -39.26 -9.54 -29.48
CA LEU A 2 -39.95 -9.65 -28.20
C LEU A 2 -39.83 -8.39 -27.32
N ALA A 3 -38.63 -7.80 -27.23
CA ALA A 3 -38.45 -6.53 -26.49
C ALA A 3 -39.21 -5.35 -27.10
N ALA A 4 -39.33 -5.31 -28.43
CA ALA A 4 -40.11 -4.30 -29.15
C ALA A 4 -41.62 -4.50 -28.99
N ALA A 5 -42.07 -5.69 -28.60
CA ALA A 5 -43.45 -6.00 -28.29
C ALA A 5 -43.83 -5.88 -26.80
N GLY A 6 -42.89 -5.39 -25.96
CA GLY A 6 -43.09 -5.19 -24.51
C GLY A 6 -42.96 -6.48 -23.65
N ASP A 7 -42.57 -7.61 -24.24
CA ASP A 7 -42.28 -8.85 -23.50
C ASP A 7 -40.79 -8.93 -23.14
N GLU A 8 -40.40 -8.09 -22.18
CA GLU A 8 -39.01 -8.06 -21.70
C GLU A 8 -38.61 -9.39 -21.03
N ALA A 9 -39.52 -10.02 -20.29
CA ALA A 9 -39.27 -11.30 -19.62
C ALA A 9 -39.06 -12.44 -20.60
N GLY A 10 -39.82 -12.46 -21.70
CA GLY A 10 -39.64 -13.41 -22.80
C GLY A 10 -38.31 -13.19 -23.54
N ALA A 11 -37.96 -11.92 -23.81
CA ALA A 11 -36.69 -11.58 -24.44
C ALA A 11 -35.51 -12.02 -23.53
N GLN A 12 -35.59 -11.78 -22.24
CA GLN A 12 -34.52 -12.15 -21.30
C GLN A 12 -34.35 -13.67 -21.19
N ARG A 13 -35.45 -14.44 -21.17
CA ARG A 13 -35.42 -15.91 -21.20
C ARG A 13 -34.77 -16.44 -22.48
N LEU A 14 -35.06 -15.82 -23.64
CA LEU A 14 -34.45 -16.21 -24.89
C LEU A 14 -32.93 -15.94 -24.88
N TRP A 15 -32.52 -14.76 -24.45
CA TRP A 15 -31.10 -14.41 -24.31
C TRP A 15 -30.38 -15.37 -23.38
N GLN A 16 -30.94 -15.71 -22.23
CA GLN A 16 -30.35 -16.66 -21.30
C GLN A 16 -30.15 -18.04 -21.96
N ARG A 17 -31.16 -18.55 -22.69
CA ARG A 17 -31.03 -19.82 -23.44
C ARG A 17 -29.92 -19.77 -24.49
N LEU A 18 -29.77 -18.63 -25.18
CA LEU A 18 -28.69 -18.44 -26.13
C LEU A 18 -27.32 -18.48 -25.46
N VAL A 19 -27.19 -17.80 -24.33
CA VAL A 19 -25.93 -17.82 -23.52
C VAL A 19 -25.66 -19.25 -23.04
N ASP A 20 -26.66 -19.97 -22.53
CA ASP A 20 -26.50 -21.35 -22.05
C ASP A 20 -26.17 -22.35 -23.20
N GLY A 21 -26.48 -22.01 -24.42
CA GLY A 21 -26.11 -22.78 -25.61
C GLY A 21 -24.76 -22.44 -26.21
N LEU A 22 -24.03 -21.43 -25.74
CA LEU A 22 -22.76 -21.03 -26.32
C LEU A 22 -21.68 -22.12 -26.18
N SER A 23 -21.00 -22.41 -27.27
CA SER A 23 -19.77 -23.22 -27.25
C SER A 23 -18.57 -22.37 -26.87
N ALA A 24 -17.48 -22.99 -26.36
CA ALA A 24 -16.26 -22.29 -25.94
C ALA A 24 -15.74 -21.32 -27.03
N ALA A 25 -15.76 -21.72 -28.29
CA ALA A 25 -15.27 -20.89 -29.40
C ALA A 25 -16.11 -19.60 -29.63
N ARG A 26 -17.34 -19.56 -29.15
CA ARG A 26 -18.25 -18.42 -29.36
C ARG A 26 -18.36 -17.48 -28.17
N ILE A 27 -17.79 -17.84 -27.00
CA ILE A 27 -17.92 -17.07 -25.76
C ILE A 27 -17.44 -15.63 -25.96
N VAL A 28 -16.22 -15.44 -26.44
CA VAL A 28 -15.61 -14.09 -26.53
C VAL A 28 -16.44 -13.18 -27.45
N GLY A 29 -16.76 -13.64 -28.66
CA GLY A 29 -17.54 -12.85 -29.61
C GLY A 29 -18.95 -12.51 -29.08
N ALA A 30 -19.64 -13.50 -28.52
CA ALA A 30 -20.99 -13.31 -27.99
C ALA A 30 -21.01 -12.37 -26.77
N ALA A 31 -20.11 -12.58 -25.79
CA ALA A 31 -20.03 -11.74 -24.60
C ALA A 31 -19.65 -10.28 -24.94
N THR A 32 -18.70 -10.10 -25.85
CA THR A 32 -18.33 -8.76 -26.32
C THR A 32 -19.50 -8.06 -27.02
N ALA A 33 -20.21 -8.77 -27.90
CA ALA A 33 -21.38 -8.23 -28.60
C ALA A 33 -22.51 -7.87 -27.60
N LEU A 34 -22.76 -8.70 -26.59
CA LEU A 34 -23.74 -8.42 -25.54
C LEU A 34 -23.36 -7.19 -24.71
N ARG A 35 -22.07 -7.04 -24.36
CA ARG A 35 -21.57 -5.86 -23.65
C ARG A 35 -21.78 -4.59 -24.46
N LEU A 36 -21.41 -4.60 -25.75
CA LEU A 36 -21.59 -3.47 -26.65
C LEU A 36 -23.06 -3.13 -26.92
N ALA A 37 -23.94 -4.14 -26.86
CA ALA A 37 -25.39 -3.96 -26.96
C ALA A 37 -26.04 -3.47 -25.65
N GLY A 38 -25.25 -3.10 -24.61
CA GLY A 38 -25.78 -2.63 -23.35
C GLY A 38 -26.45 -3.72 -22.51
N GLN A 39 -26.03 -4.97 -22.67
CA GLN A 39 -26.54 -6.12 -21.92
C GLN A 39 -25.47 -6.71 -20.97
N PRO A 40 -25.04 -5.95 -19.94
CA PRO A 40 -23.90 -6.34 -19.09
C PRO A 40 -24.14 -7.64 -18.33
N ALA A 41 -25.36 -7.90 -17.85
CA ALA A 41 -25.68 -9.12 -17.14
C ALA A 41 -25.58 -10.39 -18.01
N LEU A 42 -25.94 -10.29 -19.29
CA LEU A 42 -25.80 -11.39 -20.24
C LEU A 42 -24.34 -11.58 -20.67
N ALA A 43 -23.58 -10.50 -20.81
CA ALA A 43 -22.15 -10.57 -21.08
C ALA A 43 -21.42 -11.27 -19.92
N GLU A 44 -21.72 -10.91 -18.67
CA GLU A 44 -21.21 -11.59 -17.48
C GLU A 44 -21.53 -13.08 -17.52
N ALA A 45 -22.79 -13.43 -17.74
CA ALA A 45 -23.24 -14.83 -17.80
C ALA A 45 -22.48 -15.62 -18.88
N ALA A 46 -22.20 -15.01 -20.04
CA ALA A 46 -21.45 -15.62 -21.11
C ALA A 46 -19.98 -15.88 -20.73
N TRP A 47 -19.28 -14.92 -20.14
CA TRP A 47 -17.91 -15.13 -19.65
C TRP A 47 -17.82 -16.14 -18.53
N LEU A 48 -18.77 -16.12 -17.56
CA LEU A 48 -18.82 -17.12 -16.50
C LEU A 48 -19.10 -18.53 -17.06
N ARG A 49 -19.92 -18.65 -18.11
CA ARG A 49 -20.07 -19.92 -18.85
C ARG A 49 -18.75 -20.35 -19.47
N GLY A 50 -18.01 -19.41 -20.07
CA GLY A 50 -16.69 -19.67 -20.64
C GLY A 50 -15.72 -20.25 -19.62
N ARG A 51 -15.70 -19.75 -18.39
CA ARG A 51 -14.91 -20.30 -17.28
C ARG A 51 -15.24 -21.76 -17.01
N ARG A 52 -16.53 -22.07 -16.90
CA ARG A 52 -16.99 -23.45 -16.68
C ARG A 52 -16.57 -24.38 -17.80
N LEU A 53 -16.73 -23.94 -19.06
CA LEU A 53 -16.34 -24.73 -20.24
C LEU A 53 -14.82 -24.95 -20.35
N ALA A 54 -14.04 -23.94 -19.96
CA ALA A 54 -12.58 -24.03 -19.93
C ALA A 54 -12.02 -24.75 -18.70
N ASN A 55 -12.88 -25.05 -17.72
CA ASN A 55 -12.47 -25.53 -16.40
C ASN A 55 -11.35 -24.65 -15.80
N ASN A 56 -11.43 -23.35 -16.01
CA ASN A 56 -10.45 -22.37 -15.57
C ASN A 56 -11.15 -21.14 -15.00
N GLU A 57 -11.07 -20.98 -13.68
CA GLU A 57 -11.70 -19.88 -12.97
C GLU A 57 -11.03 -18.51 -13.14
N ALA A 58 -9.80 -18.47 -13.65
CA ALA A 58 -9.11 -17.23 -14.00
C ALA A 58 -9.41 -16.79 -15.46
N ALA A 59 -10.02 -17.66 -16.27
CA ALA A 59 -10.35 -17.29 -17.64
C ALA A 59 -11.29 -16.06 -17.64
N TYR A 60 -11.04 -15.15 -18.58
CA TYR A 60 -11.82 -13.92 -18.76
C TYR A 60 -11.79 -12.95 -17.55
N ALA A 61 -10.78 -13.02 -16.70
CA ALA A 61 -10.67 -12.14 -15.54
C ALA A 61 -10.64 -10.66 -15.96
N ASP A 62 -9.85 -10.31 -16.95
CA ASP A 62 -9.74 -8.92 -17.45
C ASP A 62 -11.07 -8.38 -17.96
N GLN A 63 -11.79 -9.19 -18.73
CA GLN A 63 -13.09 -8.81 -19.28
C GLN A 63 -14.15 -8.63 -18.17
N LEU A 64 -14.13 -9.48 -17.15
CA LEU A 64 -15.03 -9.37 -16.01
C LEU A 64 -14.67 -8.18 -15.13
N LEU A 65 -13.38 -7.94 -14.86
CA LEU A 65 -12.92 -6.77 -14.12
C LEU A 65 -13.33 -5.47 -14.82
N GLU A 66 -13.11 -5.39 -16.15
CA GLU A 66 -13.55 -4.24 -16.95
C GLU A 66 -15.07 -4.04 -16.85
N LEU A 67 -15.85 -5.12 -17.01
CA LEU A 67 -17.31 -5.06 -16.93
C LEU A 67 -17.79 -4.59 -15.56
N TYR A 68 -17.26 -5.16 -14.47
CA TYR A 68 -17.66 -4.83 -13.12
C TYR A 68 -17.27 -3.40 -12.75
N ALA A 69 -16.09 -2.94 -13.15
CA ALA A 69 -15.67 -1.57 -12.97
C ALA A 69 -16.57 -0.57 -13.72
N GLN A 70 -16.89 -0.85 -15.00
CA GLN A 70 -17.77 0.00 -15.81
C GLN A 70 -19.21 0.05 -15.30
N THR A 71 -19.68 -1.02 -14.68
CA THR A 71 -21.05 -1.12 -14.14
C THR A 71 -21.18 -0.79 -12.65
N GLY A 72 -20.07 -0.36 -12.01
CA GLY A 72 -20.05 0.03 -10.61
C GLY A 72 -20.31 -1.14 -9.63
N GLN A 73 -19.99 -2.37 -10.04
CA GLN A 73 -20.17 -3.56 -9.22
C GLN A 73 -18.96 -3.81 -8.33
N THR A 74 -18.71 -2.89 -7.38
CA THR A 74 -17.52 -2.89 -6.51
C THR A 74 -17.26 -4.23 -5.85
N GLN A 75 -18.30 -4.87 -5.27
CA GLN A 75 -18.15 -6.15 -4.59
C GLN A 75 -17.63 -7.25 -5.55
N LYS A 76 -18.19 -7.34 -6.76
CA LYS A 76 -17.75 -8.34 -7.74
C LYS A 76 -16.33 -8.03 -8.26
N THR A 77 -15.97 -6.75 -8.37
CA THR A 77 -14.60 -6.35 -8.73
C THR A 77 -13.62 -6.84 -7.68
N VAL A 78 -13.92 -6.65 -6.39
CA VAL A 78 -13.09 -7.13 -5.27
C VAL A 78 -12.93 -8.65 -5.32
N GLU A 79 -14.03 -9.38 -5.48
CA GLU A 79 -14.01 -10.86 -5.54
C GLU A 79 -13.17 -11.36 -6.73
N GLU A 80 -13.30 -10.70 -7.86
CA GLU A 80 -12.55 -11.06 -9.07
C GLU A 80 -11.06 -10.75 -8.93
N VAL A 81 -10.71 -9.59 -8.34
CA VAL A 81 -9.32 -9.23 -8.01
C VAL A 81 -8.70 -10.28 -7.08
N LEU A 82 -9.36 -10.65 -6.00
CA LEU A 82 -8.86 -11.66 -5.05
C LEU A 82 -8.65 -13.02 -5.72
N ARG A 83 -9.55 -13.41 -6.64
CA ARG A 83 -9.40 -14.63 -7.44
C ARG A 83 -8.20 -14.55 -8.36
N LEU A 84 -8.02 -13.41 -9.03
CA LEU A 84 -6.90 -13.17 -9.95
C LEU A 84 -5.57 -13.26 -9.22
N VAL A 85 -5.35 -12.47 -8.17
CA VAL A 85 -4.07 -12.43 -7.44
C VAL A 85 -3.79 -13.72 -6.68
N GLY A 86 -4.83 -14.44 -6.28
CA GLY A 86 -4.67 -15.75 -5.64
C GLY A 86 -4.10 -16.82 -6.57
N ARG A 87 -4.29 -16.69 -7.87
CA ARG A 87 -3.78 -17.60 -8.91
C ARG A 87 -2.55 -17.07 -9.64
N GLU A 88 -2.50 -15.78 -9.86
CA GLU A 88 -1.46 -15.07 -10.58
C GLU A 88 -0.87 -13.93 -9.73
N PRO A 89 -0.03 -14.25 -8.72
CA PRO A 89 0.54 -13.24 -7.81
C PRO A 89 1.31 -12.13 -8.53
N ALA A 90 1.90 -12.42 -9.68
CA ALA A 90 2.60 -11.43 -10.49
C ALA A 90 1.71 -10.26 -10.98
N ARG A 91 0.39 -10.45 -10.97
CA ARG A 91 -0.60 -9.43 -11.37
C ARG A 91 -1.07 -8.52 -10.22
N LEU A 92 -0.36 -8.52 -9.09
CA LEU A 92 -0.71 -7.69 -7.94
C LEU A 92 -0.80 -6.20 -8.29
N ALA A 93 0.13 -5.68 -9.07
CA ALA A 93 0.12 -4.28 -9.50
C ALA A 93 -1.11 -3.93 -10.37
N ASP A 94 -1.50 -4.82 -11.29
CA ASP A 94 -2.72 -4.65 -12.10
C ASP A 94 -3.95 -4.62 -11.20
N ALA A 95 -4.01 -5.52 -10.22
CA ALA A 95 -5.09 -5.62 -9.25
C ALA A 95 -5.22 -4.33 -8.42
N GLN A 96 -4.11 -3.78 -7.92
CA GLN A 96 -4.09 -2.51 -7.20
C GLN A 96 -4.60 -1.36 -8.05
N ASN A 97 -4.20 -1.28 -9.33
CA ASN A 97 -4.68 -0.26 -10.25
C ASN A 97 -6.21 -0.34 -10.47
N VAL A 98 -6.75 -1.56 -10.63
CA VAL A 98 -8.21 -1.76 -10.76
C VAL A 98 -8.93 -1.31 -9.48
N LEU A 99 -8.46 -1.74 -8.31
CA LEU A 99 -9.03 -1.39 -7.02
C LEU A 99 -8.99 0.11 -6.76
N GLN A 100 -7.90 0.79 -7.09
CA GLN A 100 -7.76 2.24 -6.93
C GLN A 100 -8.82 3.02 -7.72
N ASN A 101 -9.25 2.50 -8.87
CA ASN A 101 -10.28 3.13 -9.69
C ASN A 101 -11.71 2.87 -9.19
N VAL A 102 -11.92 1.81 -8.41
CA VAL A 102 -13.25 1.34 -7.99
C VAL A 102 -13.55 1.67 -6.55
N LEU A 103 -12.56 1.56 -5.64
CA LEU A 103 -12.70 1.88 -4.22
C LEU A 103 -12.54 3.40 -4.02
N ARG A 104 -13.62 4.09 -3.74
CA ARG A 104 -13.65 5.56 -3.63
C ARG A 104 -14.00 6.05 -2.24
N GLU A 105 -14.83 5.31 -1.54
CA GLU A 105 -15.33 5.65 -0.22
C GLU A 105 -14.77 4.68 0.83
N GLU A 106 -14.68 5.13 2.07
CA GLU A 106 -14.16 4.32 3.18
C GLU A 106 -14.88 2.96 3.30
N LYS A 107 -16.19 2.95 3.15
CA LYS A 107 -17.01 1.72 3.18
C LYS A 107 -16.67 0.70 2.10
N ASP A 108 -16.07 1.13 0.97
CA ASP A 108 -15.72 0.24 -0.13
C ASP A 108 -14.53 -0.66 0.22
N PHE A 109 -13.67 -0.20 1.15
CA PHE A 109 -12.49 -0.95 1.60
C PHE A 109 -12.81 -2.03 2.63
N GLU A 110 -13.88 -1.88 3.43
CA GLU A 110 -14.19 -2.79 4.53
C GLU A 110 -14.36 -4.26 4.11
N PRO A 111 -15.11 -4.59 3.04
CA PRO A 111 -15.27 -5.98 2.61
C PRO A 111 -13.94 -6.59 2.14
N LEU A 112 -13.11 -5.80 1.44
CA LEU A 112 -11.80 -6.21 0.96
C LEU A 112 -10.86 -6.48 2.14
N GLU A 113 -10.74 -5.54 3.07
CA GLU A 113 -9.94 -5.68 4.28
C GLU A 113 -10.32 -6.93 5.08
N LYS A 114 -11.62 -7.11 5.34
CA LYS A 114 -12.12 -8.28 6.07
C LYS A 114 -11.73 -9.60 5.40
N THR A 115 -11.85 -9.66 4.07
CA THR A 115 -11.50 -10.85 3.31
C THR A 115 -10.00 -11.10 3.33
N LEU A 116 -9.19 -10.06 3.14
CA LEU A 116 -7.74 -10.16 3.19
C LEU A 116 -7.22 -10.57 4.57
N LEU A 117 -7.78 -10.01 5.64
CA LEU A 117 -7.45 -10.40 7.02
C LEU A 117 -7.74 -11.88 7.28
N ALA A 118 -8.88 -12.38 6.78
CA ALA A 118 -9.22 -13.81 6.89
C ALA A 118 -8.24 -14.68 6.10
N ASP A 119 -7.87 -14.28 4.88
CA ASP A 119 -6.95 -15.02 4.02
C ASP A 119 -5.53 -15.04 4.58
N VAL A 120 -5.01 -13.91 5.08
CA VAL A 120 -3.70 -13.82 5.74
C VAL A 120 -3.61 -14.74 6.97
N ARG A 121 -4.71 -14.89 7.71
CA ARG A 121 -4.77 -15.81 8.87
C ARG A 121 -4.84 -17.27 8.44
N ALA A 122 -5.62 -17.56 7.40
CA ALA A 122 -5.82 -18.94 6.92
C ALA A 122 -4.62 -19.46 6.13
N THR A 123 -3.93 -18.61 5.39
CA THR A 123 -2.82 -18.96 4.51
C THR A 123 -1.63 -18.00 4.72
N PRO A 124 -0.94 -18.09 5.88
CA PRO A 124 0.16 -17.16 6.22
C PRO A 124 1.29 -17.15 5.19
N ASP A 125 1.54 -18.27 4.53
CA ASP A 125 2.62 -18.39 3.52
C ASP A 125 2.30 -17.70 2.19
N ARG A 126 1.04 -17.31 1.96
CA ARG A 126 0.63 -16.56 0.79
C ARG A 126 0.88 -15.07 1.03
N THR A 127 2.00 -14.56 0.53
CA THR A 127 2.43 -13.16 0.74
C THR A 127 1.55 -12.14 0.02
N THR A 128 0.94 -12.52 -1.12
CA THR A 128 0.14 -11.64 -1.98
C THR A 128 -1.02 -10.99 -1.24
N SER A 129 -1.74 -11.74 -0.39
CA SER A 129 -2.85 -11.19 0.39
C SER A 129 -2.37 -10.21 1.46
N ALA A 130 -1.21 -10.46 2.07
CA ALA A 130 -0.58 -9.54 3.01
C ALA A 130 -0.10 -8.26 2.30
N GLU A 131 0.48 -8.36 1.12
CA GLU A 131 0.90 -7.22 0.30
C GLU A 131 -0.30 -6.37 -0.14
N LEU A 132 -1.40 -7.00 -0.54
CA LEU A 132 -2.62 -6.28 -0.89
C LEU A 132 -3.25 -5.62 0.34
N LEU A 133 -3.20 -6.25 1.51
CA LEU A 133 -3.68 -5.67 2.76
C LEU A 133 -2.85 -4.46 3.18
N ILE A 134 -1.52 -4.52 3.05
CA ILE A 134 -0.63 -3.36 3.26
C ILE A 134 -1.05 -2.21 2.34
N TRP A 135 -1.28 -2.51 1.05
CA TRP A 135 -1.73 -1.49 0.09
C TRP A 135 -3.08 -0.88 0.51
N VAL A 136 -4.06 -1.68 0.95
CA VAL A 136 -5.36 -1.20 1.46
C VAL A 136 -5.16 -0.22 2.62
N TYR A 137 -4.34 -0.57 3.62
CA TYR A 137 -4.05 0.31 4.75
C TYR A 137 -3.38 1.62 4.32
N VAL A 138 -2.45 1.57 3.36
CA VAL A 138 -1.82 2.79 2.81
C VAL A 138 -2.85 3.69 2.11
N GLN A 139 -3.77 3.12 1.31
CA GLN A 139 -4.83 3.90 0.66
C GLN A 139 -5.74 4.60 1.68
N ARG A 140 -6.01 3.95 2.80
CA ARG A 140 -6.82 4.50 3.92
C ARG A 140 -6.01 5.39 4.86
N LYS A 141 -4.72 5.59 4.61
CA LYS A 141 -3.78 6.30 5.49
C LYS A 141 -3.67 5.70 6.90
N ASP A 142 -3.99 4.44 7.05
CA ASP A 142 -3.69 3.65 8.25
C ASP A 142 -2.26 3.11 8.17
N PHE A 143 -1.29 4.01 8.39
CA PHE A 143 0.12 3.63 8.28
C PHE A 143 0.57 2.70 9.39
N PHE A 144 -0.07 2.77 10.56
CA PHE A 144 0.19 1.84 11.66
C PHE A 144 -0.23 0.41 11.27
N GLY A 145 -1.45 0.23 10.75
CA GLY A 145 -1.92 -1.05 10.24
C GLY A 145 -1.03 -1.61 9.13
N ALA A 146 -0.63 -0.75 8.17
CA ALA A 146 0.30 -1.12 7.12
C ALA A 146 1.64 -1.63 7.66
N LEU A 147 2.24 -0.91 8.63
CA LEU A 147 3.50 -1.28 9.28
C LEU A 147 3.41 -2.60 10.05
N MET A 148 2.30 -2.85 10.75
CA MET A 148 2.10 -4.10 11.49
C MET A 148 2.13 -5.31 10.55
N GLN A 149 1.46 -5.21 9.38
CA GLN A 149 1.49 -6.27 8.35
C GLN A 149 2.87 -6.40 7.71
N ALA A 150 3.52 -5.27 7.39
CA ALA A 150 4.85 -5.28 6.79
C ALA A 150 5.92 -5.90 7.71
N LYS A 151 5.90 -5.58 9.01
CA LYS A 151 6.78 -6.19 10.01
C LYS A 151 6.54 -7.70 10.15
N ALA A 152 5.27 -8.12 10.11
CA ALA A 152 4.92 -9.53 10.16
C ALA A 152 5.44 -10.29 8.92
N LEU A 153 5.31 -9.67 7.75
CA LEU A 153 5.78 -10.22 6.48
C LEU A 153 7.32 -10.26 6.44
N ASP A 154 7.98 -9.18 6.84
CA ASP A 154 9.44 -9.06 6.91
C ASP A 154 10.08 -10.14 7.79
N ARG A 155 9.51 -10.40 8.98
CA ARG A 155 10.00 -11.48 9.88
C ARG A 155 9.86 -12.87 9.27
N ARG A 156 8.81 -13.13 8.51
CA ARG A 156 8.60 -14.43 7.84
C ARG A 156 9.54 -14.63 6.67
N GLU A 157 9.75 -13.58 5.87
CA GLU A 157 10.61 -13.63 4.70
C GLU A 157 12.10 -13.44 5.05
N GLN A 158 12.40 -13.08 6.31
CA GLN A 158 13.75 -12.75 6.79
C GLN A 158 14.45 -11.72 5.88
N ARG A 159 13.70 -10.72 5.46
CA ARG A 159 14.21 -9.62 4.65
C ARG A 159 14.83 -8.54 5.54
N ASP A 160 15.60 -7.67 4.95
CA ASP A 160 16.42 -6.63 5.58
C ASP A 160 15.65 -5.38 6.04
N GLY A 161 14.33 -5.45 6.08
CA GLY A 161 13.46 -4.33 6.49
C GLY A 161 13.14 -3.33 5.38
N ALA A 162 13.50 -3.57 4.12
CA ALA A 162 13.28 -2.63 3.01
C ALA A 162 11.82 -2.15 2.92
N ARG A 163 10.84 -3.09 2.95
CA ARG A 163 9.42 -2.75 2.90
C ARG A 163 8.96 -1.89 4.07
N VAL A 164 9.48 -2.16 5.28
CA VAL A 164 9.19 -1.37 6.48
C VAL A 164 9.78 0.02 6.36
N LEU A 165 10.98 0.14 5.76
CA LEU A 165 11.62 1.43 5.48
C LEU A 165 10.78 2.30 4.54
N ASP A 166 10.29 1.72 3.44
CA ASP A 166 9.45 2.42 2.47
C ASP A 166 8.15 2.92 3.11
N LEU A 167 7.51 2.09 3.93
CA LEU A 167 6.28 2.49 4.64
C LEU A 167 6.54 3.56 5.70
N ALA A 168 7.65 3.50 6.43
CA ALA A 168 8.04 4.53 7.38
C ALA A 168 8.28 5.87 6.66
N GLN A 169 8.87 5.85 5.47
CA GLN A 169 9.05 7.04 4.65
C GLN A 169 7.70 7.61 4.18
N ILE A 170 6.78 6.76 3.71
CA ILE A 170 5.43 7.17 3.31
C ILE A 170 4.67 7.78 4.49
N ALA A 171 4.74 7.17 5.68
CA ALA A 171 4.13 7.70 6.90
C ALA A 171 4.70 9.08 7.26
N PHE A 172 6.02 9.25 7.17
CA PHE A 172 6.70 10.53 7.41
C PHE A 172 6.21 11.63 6.46
N GLU A 173 6.13 11.34 5.17
CA GLU A 173 5.66 12.27 4.13
C GLU A 173 4.20 12.68 4.34
N ASN A 174 3.39 11.78 4.90
CA ASN A 174 2.00 12.04 5.29
C ASN A 174 1.87 12.65 6.69
N LYS A 175 2.99 12.99 7.36
CA LYS A 175 3.04 13.59 8.70
C LYS A 175 2.52 12.68 9.82
N ASP A 176 2.40 11.39 9.57
CA ASP A 176 2.21 10.40 10.62
C ASP A 176 3.58 10.02 11.20
N TYR A 177 4.08 10.94 12.04
CA TYR A 177 5.43 10.80 12.60
C TYR A 177 5.54 9.63 13.57
N GLU A 178 4.43 9.26 14.24
CA GLU A 178 4.41 8.13 15.17
C GLU A 178 4.67 6.81 14.43
N SER A 179 3.91 6.56 13.38
CA SER A 179 4.12 5.38 12.52
C SER A 179 5.50 5.40 11.86
N ALA A 180 5.97 6.57 11.41
CA ALA A 180 7.30 6.70 10.82
C ALA A 180 8.41 6.30 11.80
N ILE A 181 8.37 6.83 13.04
CA ILE A 181 9.31 6.51 14.12
C ILE A 181 9.30 5.00 14.39
N GLU A 182 8.10 4.43 14.55
CA GLU A 182 7.91 3.00 14.81
C GLU A 182 8.53 2.11 13.71
N GLY A 183 8.40 2.52 12.44
CA GLY A 183 8.99 1.82 11.30
C GLY A 183 10.52 1.92 11.28
N TYR A 184 11.08 3.10 11.47
CA TYR A 184 12.53 3.30 11.53
C TYR A 184 13.17 2.61 12.75
N ASP A 185 12.53 2.66 13.92
CA ASP A 185 13.00 1.98 15.13
C ASP A 185 12.95 0.46 15.00
N TYR A 186 11.98 -0.10 14.27
CA TYR A 186 11.97 -1.52 13.94
C TYR A 186 13.24 -1.93 13.19
N ILE A 187 13.64 -1.16 12.17
CA ILE A 187 14.85 -1.47 11.38
C ILE A 187 16.09 -1.39 12.27
N ARG A 188 16.18 -0.33 13.08
CA ARG A 188 17.31 -0.12 14.02
C ARG A 188 17.47 -1.27 15.00
N THR A 189 16.37 -1.80 15.52
CA THR A 189 16.39 -2.86 16.56
C THR A 189 16.49 -4.27 15.99
N THR A 190 15.89 -4.49 14.81
CA THR A 190 15.86 -5.84 14.20
C THR A 190 17.10 -6.12 13.36
N TYR A 191 17.67 -5.10 12.72
CA TYR A 191 18.80 -5.23 11.80
C TYR A 191 19.99 -4.32 12.20
N PRO A 192 20.55 -4.47 13.42
CA PRO A 192 21.71 -3.71 13.84
C PRO A 192 22.90 -4.04 12.94
N GLY A 193 23.43 -3.05 12.21
CA GLY A 193 24.49 -3.25 11.22
C GLY A 193 24.00 -3.64 9.83
N GLY A 194 22.70 -3.73 9.59
CA GLY A 194 22.12 -3.91 8.25
C GLY A 194 22.34 -2.68 7.35
N GLN A 195 22.16 -2.89 6.04
CA GLN A 195 22.40 -1.81 5.05
C GLN A 195 21.55 -0.55 5.28
N TYR A 196 20.37 -0.67 5.88
CA TYR A 196 19.46 0.44 6.16
C TYR A 196 19.62 1.03 7.56
N TYR A 197 20.46 0.45 8.41
CA TYR A 197 20.58 0.83 9.83
C TYR A 197 20.91 2.31 10.04
N ALA A 198 21.99 2.80 9.43
CA ALA A 198 22.42 4.18 9.59
C ALA A 198 21.39 5.18 9.07
N PHE A 199 20.78 4.86 7.92
CA PHE A 199 19.72 5.67 7.34
C PHE A 199 18.48 5.70 8.24
N ALA A 200 18.02 4.55 8.72
CA ALA A 200 16.85 4.45 9.61
C ALA A 200 17.09 5.18 10.94
N ARG A 201 18.31 5.09 11.50
CA ARG A 201 18.71 5.86 12.70
C ARG A 201 18.54 7.36 12.50
N GLN A 202 19.09 7.91 11.42
CA GLN A 202 18.96 9.32 11.10
C GLN A 202 17.50 9.71 10.86
N ARG A 203 16.76 8.91 10.11
CA ARG A 203 15.34 9.19 9.81
C ARG A 203 14.45 9.14 11.04
N ALA A 204 14.72 8.24 12.00
CA ALA A 204 14.00 8.21 13.27
C ALA A 204 14.17 9.52 14.04
N ILE A 205 15.39 10.06 14.10
CA ILE A 205 15.68 11.36 14.74
C ILE A 205 14.92 12.49 14.01
N ASN A 206 14.97 12.52 12.67
CA ASN A 206 14.27 13.53 11.87
C ASN A 206 12.74 13.45 12.06
N ALA A 207 12.18 12.25 12.20
CA ALA A 207 10.76 12.07 12.46
C ALA A 207 10.36 12.55 13.88
N ARG A 208 11.17 12.28 14.89
CA ARG A 208 10.98 12.83 16.25
C ARG A 208 11.10 14.35 16.25
N GLU A 209 12.07 14.90 15.55
CA GLU A 209 12.22 16.35 15.39
C GLU A 209 10.95 16.97 14.77
N ALA A 210 10.46 16.40 13.68
CA ALA A 210 9.25 16.88 13.03
C ALA A 210 8.02 16.77 13.93
N GLN A 211 7.90 15.68 14.70
CA GLN A 211 6.84 15.48 15.69
C GLN A 211 6.88 16.54 16.80
N ILE A 212 8.07 16.84 17.34
CA ILE A 212 8.23 17.86 18.38
C ILE A 212 7.89 19.25 17.82
N LYS A 213 8.36 19.58 16.62
CA LYS A 213 8.09 20.86 15.96
C LYS A 213 6.63 21.05 15.56
N ALA A 214 5.88 19.98 15.36
CA ALA A 214 4.44 20.01 15.08
C ALA A 214 3.61 20.40 16.31
N SER A 215 4.18 20.33 17.52
CA SER A 215 3.53 20.74 18.78
C SER A 215 3.82 22.21 19.10
N PHE A 216 2.85 22.95 19.59
CA PHE A 216 3.06 24.33 20.03
C PHE A 216 2.52 24.53 21.46
N PRO A 217 3.29 25.12 22.38
CA PRO A 217 4.67 25.56 22.23
C PRO A 217 5.66 24.37 22.11
N VAL A 218 6.78 24.59 21.41
CA VAL A 218 7.84 23.59 21.30
C VAL A 218 8.49 23.36 22.66
N ASP A 219 8.56 22.11 23.08
CA ASP A 219 9.13 21.72 24.37
C ASP A 219 10.67 21.66 24.29
N ALA A 220 11.34 22.61 24.93
CA ALA A 220 12.79 22.68 24.99
C ALA A 220 13.45 21.44 25.63
N ALA A 221 12.78 20.77 26.56
CA ALA A 221 13.31 19.54 27.15
C ALA A 221 13.34 18.40 26.13
N LYS A 222 12.29 18.29 25.29
CA LYS A 222 12.26 17.31 24.19
C LYS A 222 13.33 17.62 23.14
N ILE A 223 13.58 18.90 22.82
CA ILE A 223 14.68 19.28 21.93
C ILE A 223 16.04 18.88 22.52
N ARG A 224 16.28 19.09 23.82
CA ARG A 224 17.54 18.66 24.44
C ARG A 224 17.72 17.15 24.46
N ALA A 225 16.65 16.38 24.66
CA ALA A 225 16.68 14.92 24.56
C ALA A 225 17.02 14.48 23.12
N LEU A 226 16.43 15.13 22.12
CA LEU A 226 16.71 14.86 20.71
C LEU A 226 18.17 15.18 20.35
N LEU A 227 18.74 16.27 20.90
CA LEU A 227 20.15 16.61 20.68
C LEU A 227 21.08 15.53 21.24
N THR A 228 20.71 14.86 22.34
CA THR A 228 21.45 13.70 22.86
C THR A 228 21.42 12.53 21.87
N GLU A 229 20.26 12.27 21.21
CA GLU A 229 20.18 11.23 20.17
C GLU A 229 21.08 11.56 18.96
N TYR A 230 21.18 12.83 18.58
CA TYR A 230 22.11 13.29 17.54
C TYR A 230 23.59 13.06 17.96
N ASP A 231 23.95 13.38 19.20
CA ASP A 231 25.29 13.14 19.72
C ASP A 231 25.63 11.65 19.72
N ASP A 232 24.71 10.79 20.11
CA ASP A 232 24.90 9.34 20.11
C ASP A 232 25.04 8.79 18.69
N LEU A 233 24.27 9.31 17.73
CA LEU A 233 24.43 8.96 16.32
C LEU A 233 25.81 9.35 15.78
N LEU A 234 26.29 10.55 16.12
CA LEU A 234 27.62 11.02 15.69
C LEU A 234 28.77 10.28 16.35
N LYS A 235 28.59 9.81 17.62
CA LYS A 235 29.59 8.92 18.26
C LYS A 235 29.67 7.57 17.56
N GLU A 236 28.55 7.04 17.12
CA GLU A 236 28.47 5.74 16.47
C GLU A 236 29.00 5.75 15.03
N LEU A 237 28.54 6.72 14.22
CA LEU A 237 28.87 6.80 12.80
C LEU A 237 30.19 7.56 12.52
N GLY A 238 30.70 8.26 13.49
CA GLY A 238 31.83 9.17 13.34
C GLY A 238 31.44 10.49 12.67
N ARG A 239 32.37 11.46 12.73
CA ARG A 239 32.23 12.76 12.07
C ARG A 239 32.96 12.72 10.73
N SER A 240 32.21 12.82 9.65
CA SER A 240 32.72 12.73 8.29
C SER A 240 31.78 13.48 7.33
N PRO A 241 32.16 13.71 6.08
CA PRO A 241 31.26 14.29 5.09
C PRO A 241 29.91 13.57 4.97
N ALA A 242 29.87 12.26 5.22
CA ALA A 242 28.63 11.47 5.22
C ALA A 242 27.67 11.84 6.37
N THR A 243 28.20 12.37 7.49
CA THR A 243 27.42 12.82 8.66
C THR A 243 27.31 14.34 8.76
N ALA A 244 27.75 15.10 7.77
CA ALA A 244 27.67 16.56 7.74
C ALA A 244 26.22 17.08 7.87
N ALA A 245 25.26 16.39 7.24
CA ALA A 245 23.83 16.71 7.36
C ALA A 245 23.33 16.59 8.81
N VAL A 246 23.79 15.58 9.54
CA VAL A 246 23.45 15.36 10.96
C VAL A 246 23.92 16.52 11.83
N LEU A 247 25.17 16.96 11.65
CA LEU A 247 25.73 18.11 12.37
C LEU A 247 25.01 19.42 12.05
N ARG A 248 24.65 19.63 10.78
CA ARG A 248 23.88 20.79 10.35
C ARG A 248 22.50 20.80 11.02
N ASP A 249 21.77 19.69 11.00
CA ASP A 249 20.44 19.59 11.57
C ASP A 249 20.48 19.82 13.10
N GLN A 250 21.51 19.27 13.78
CA GLN A 250 21.76 19.55 15.19
C GLN A 250 22.05 21.05 15.44
N ALA A 251 22.84 21.69 14.60
CA ALA A 251 23.12 23.12 14.71
C ALA A 251 21.85 23.97 14.54
N MET A 252 20.96 23.60 13.62
CA MET A 252 19.69 24.30 13.43
C MET A 252 18.79 24.22 14.68
N LEU A 253 18.79 23.09 15.41
CA LEU A 253 18.06 22.97 16.66
C LEU A 253 18.63 23.89 17.74
N TYR A 254 19.95 23.95 17.91
CA TYR A 254 20.57 24.90 18.84
C TYR A 254 20.25 26.35 18.50
N ALA A 255 20.35 26.73 17.20
CA ALA A 255 20.11 28.10 16.78
C ALA A 255 18.66 28.56 16.92
N PHE A 256 17.72 27.74 16.45
CA PHE A 256 16.32 28.17 16.24
C PHE A 256 15.35 27.71 17.32
N GLN A 257 15.67 26.64 18.06
CA GLN A 257 14.79 26.12 19.09
C GLN A 257 15.26 26.44 20.51
N LEU A 258 16.56 26.63 20.70
CA LEU A 258 17.15 26.90 22.02
C LEU A 258 17.82 28.29 22.13
N ASP A 259 17.94 29.02 21.02
CA ASP A 259 18.69 30.31 20.92
C ASP A 259 20.17 30.20 21.37
N GLU A 260 20.77 29.00 21.21
CA GLU A 260 22.17 28.74 21.56
C GLU A 260 23.08 28.89 20.34
N LYS A 261 23.20 30.13 19.83
CA LYS A 261 23.88 30.45 18.55
C LYS A 261 25.36 30.09 18.53
N ASP A 262 26.06 30.25 19.64
CA ASP A 262 27.50 29.92 19.73
C ASP A 262 27.75 28.42 19.50
N ARG A 263 26.89 27.58 20.08
CA ARG A 263 26.95 26.12 19.86
C ARG A 263 26.63 25.75 18.43
N ALA A 264 25.62 26.39 17.85
CA ALA A 264 25.26 26.18 16.45
C ALA A 264 26.42 26.54 15.51
N MET A 265 27.06 27.69 15.72
CA MET A 265 28.21 28.13 14.94
C MET A 265 29.40 27.16 15.07
N ALA A 266 29.69 26.68 16.27
CA ALA A 266 30.75 25.69 16.48
C ALA A 266 30.52 24.39 15.70
N LEU A 267 29.26 23.91 15.61
CA LEU A 267 28.92 22.73 14.81
C LEU A 267 29.01 22.99 13.30
N LEU A 268 28.54 24.16 12.84
CA LEU A 268 28.62 24.54 11.42
C LEU A 268 30.06 24.68 10.95
N ASN A 269 30.95 25.26 11.77
CA ASN A 269 32.36 25.34 11.46
C ASN A 269 32.99 23.95 11.27
N GLN A 270 32.63 22.98 12.11
CA GLN A 270 33.07 21.59 11.93
C GLN A 270 32.62 21.01 10.58
N VAL A 271 31.41 21.36 10.10
CA VAL A 271 30.95 20.93 8.77
C VAL A 271 31.77 21.55 7.65
N ILE A 272 32.11 22.83 7.78
CA ILE A 272 32.92 23.56 6.77
C ILE A 272 34.35 23.02 6.69
N GLU A 273 34.92 22.60 7.82
CA GLU A 273 36.30 22.07 7.92
C GLU A 273 36.41 20.60 7.49
N MET A 274 35.28 19.93 7.16
CA MET A 274 35.32 18.56 6.66
C MET A 274 35.92 18.51 5.25
N PRO A 275 36.81 17.54 4.98
CA PRO A 275 37.51 17.40 3.69
C PRO A 275 36.55 16.99 2.55
#